data_3244cacac200a7cf01f427fcd581f029
#
_entry.id   3244cacac200a7cf01f427fcd581f029
#
_cell.length_a   1.000
_cell.length_b   1.000
_cell.length_c   1.000
_cell.angle_alpha   90.00
_cell.angle_beta   90.00
_cell.angle_gamma   90.00
#
_symmetry.space_group_name_H-M   'P 1'
#
loop_
_entity.id
_entity.type
_entity.pdbx_description
1 polymer ?
#
loop_
_entity_poly.entity_id
_entity_poly.type
_entity_poly.pdbx_seq_one_letter_code
_entity_poly.pdbx_strand_id
1 'polypeptide(L)'
;MLAGLSRASFASQLLPASVYPMPDSPAATPEAGSEAAAPADVLVIAAHPQLEHSRINRRLMKAAAGSATAVQVRDLYALYPDYLIDIEAEQALLHAARLIVWQHPIQWYSMPALMKLWVDEVLAFGWAYGPGGTALRGKDLWLVATTGGPEDSYHPDSYNRYFFDAFLPPYEQTAALCGMRFLPPLLLHGAHRAEEAEVAAHAQVYADRLASHPHWPELDELLYGLSQRVPEDARPDERDTEREVS
;
A
#
# COMPACT_ATOMS: atom_id res chain seq x y z
N MET A 1 0.77 -8.94 58.52
CA MET A 1 0.41 -7.53 58.57
C MET A 1 0.51 -6.96 57.18
N LEU A 2 -0.64 -6.86 56.53
CA LEU A 2 -0.77 -6.29 55.20
C LEU A 2 -1.33 -4.89 55.35
N ALA A 3 -0.56 -3.88 54.97
CA ALA A 3 -1.01 -2.49 54.92
C ALA A 3 -1.31 -2.12 53.48
N GLY A 4 -2.54 -1.65 53.25
CA GLY A 4 -3.12 -1.32 51.96
C GLY A 4 -2.52 -0.07 51.35
N LEU A 5 -2.40 -0.09 50.02
CA LEU A 5 -2.13 1.08 49.19
C LEU A 5 -3.44 1.55 48.56
N SER A 6 -3.81 2.75 48.94
CA SER A 6 -4.96 3.53 48.51
C SER A 6 -4.89 3.87 47.02
N ARG A 7 -5.99 3.66 46.30
CA ARG A 7 -6.23 4.16 44.95
C ARG A 7 -6.39 5.68 45.00
N ALA A 8 -5.42 6.41 44.46
CA ALA A 8 -5.58 7.83 44.20
C ALA A 8 -6.32 8.01 42.87
N SER A 9 -7.47 8.67 42.95
CA SER A 9 -8.32 9.11 41.84
C SER A 9 -7.60 10.19 41.04
N PHE A 10 -7.33 9.93 39.73
CA PHE A 10 -6.93 10.97 38.80
C PHE A 10 -8.20 11.61 38.23
N ALA A 11 -8.55 12.76 38.81
CA ALA A 11 -9.58 13.63 38.26
C ALA A 11 -9.05 14.33 37.01
N SER A 12 -9.77 14.13 35.91
CA SER A 12 -9.63 14.77 34.62
C SER A 12 -9.70 16.30 34.74
N GLN A 13 -8.64 17.01 34.37
CA GLN A 13 -8.70 18.43 34.02
C GLN A 13 -8.75 18.56 32.50
N LEU A 14 -9.95 18.69 31.96
CA LEU A 14 -10.19 19.14 30.62
C LEU A 14 -9.81 20.61 30.49
N LEU A 15 -8.79 20.90 29.69
CA LEU A 15 -8.47 22.26 29.26
C LEU A 15 -9.44 22.65 28.12
N PRO A 16 -9.98 23.88 28.10
CA PRO A 16 -10.88 24.31 27.03
C PRO A 16 -10.16 24.42 25.71
N ALA A 17 -10.81 23.96 24.63
CA ALA A 17 -10.34 24.07 23.27
C ALA A 17 -10.05 25.52 22.91
N SER A 18 -8.79 25.85 22.66
CA SER A 18 -8.37 27.12 22.08
C SER A 18 -8.77 27.18 20.62
N VAL A 19 -9.73 28.04 20.32
CA VAL A 19 -10.11 28.36 18.94
C VAL A 19 -8.99 29.19 18.32
N TYR A 20 -8.17 28.58 17.45
CA TYR A 20 -7.26 29.34 16.59
C TYR A 20 -8.07 29.87 15.39
N PRO A 21 -8.07 31.18 15.14
CA PRO A 21 -8.63 31.72 13.88
C PRO A 21 -7.71 31.28 12.74
N MET A 22 -8.27 30.59 11.77
CA MET A 22 -7.60 30.29 10.50
C MET A 22 -7.39 31.60 9.74
N PRO A 23 -6.20 31.87 9.21
CA PRO A 23 -6.02 33.00 8.29
C PRO A 23 -6.75 32.70 6.98
N ASP A 24 -7.52 33.68 6.50
CA ASP A 24 -8.13 33.65 5.17
C ASP A 24 -7.04 33.47 4.11
N SER A 25 -6.92 32.30 3.55
CA SER A 25 -6.13 32.05 2.34
C SER A 25 -6.97 32.45 1.13
N PRO A 26 -6.42 33.27 0.23
CA PRO A 26 -7.11 33.59 -1.03
C PRO A 26 -7.23 32.28 -1.83
N ALA A 27 -8.44 32.00 -2.32
CA ALA A 27 -8.73 30.87 -3.19
C ALA A 27 -7.80 30.92 -4.40
N ALA A 28 -6.89 29.92 -4.47
CA ALA A 28 -6.13 29.67 -5.68
C ALA A 28 -7.09 29.17 -6.75
N THR A 29 -7.21 29.92 -7.81
CA THR A 29 -7.91 29.53 -9.03
C THR A 29 -7.23 28.28 -9.57
N PRO A 30 -7.94 27.17 -9.84
CA PRO A 30 -7.30 26.01 -10.44
C PRO A 30 -6.87 26.37 -11.86
N GLU A 31 -5.57 26.33 -12.11
CA GLU A 31 -5.05 26.38 -13.49
C GLU A 31 -5.54 25.13 -14.23
N ALA A 32 -6.37 25.38 -15.23
CA ALA A 32 -6.81 24.38 -16.19
C ALA A 32 -5.61 23.90 -16.99
N GLY A 33 -5.29 22.59 -16.91
CA GLY A 33 -4.24 22.00 -17.74
C GLY A 33 -3.72 20.65 -17.27
N SER A 34 -4.52 19.83 -16.58
CA SER A 34 -4.20 18.40 -16.49
C SER A 34 -4.91 17.67 -17.63
N GLU A 35 -4.18 17.49 -18.72
CA GLU A 35 -4.55 16.52 -19.74
C GLU A 35 -4.70 15.16 -19.04
N ALA A 36 -5.94 14.68 -18.93
CA ALA A 36 -6.25 13.42 -18.29
C ALA A 36 -5.46 12.34 -19.04
N ALA A 37 -4.40 11.83 -18.42
CA ALA A 37 -3.61 10.74 -18.98
C ALA A 37 -4.56 9.58 -19.31
N ALA A 38 -4.38 8.99 -20.50
CA ALA A 38 -5.16 7.82 -20.89
C ALA A 38 -5.07 6.74 -19.80
N PRO A 39 -6.18 6.04 -19.49
CA PRO A 39 -6.18 5.05 -18.42
C PRO A 39 -5.07 4.02 -18.67
N ALA A 40 -4.18 3.86 -17.71
CA ALA A 40 -3.09 2.89 -17.79
C ALA A 40 -3.60 1.52 -17.35
N ASP A 41 -3.25 0.47 -18.10
CA ASP A 41 -3.57 -0.91 -17.71
C ASP A 41 -2.83 -1.33 -16.44
N VAL A 42 -1.68 -0.71 -16.16
CA VAL A 42 -0.82 -0.99 -15.01
C VAL A 42 -0.62 0.27 -14.17
N LEU A 43 -0.91 0.17 -12.89
CA LEU A 43 -0.68 1.22 -11.91
C LEU A 43 0.37 0.76 -10.90
N VAL A 44 1.51 1.45 -10.85
CA VAL A 44 2.57 1.21 -9.87
C VAL A 44 2.47 2.24 -8.75
N ILE A 45 2.13 1.78 -7.56
CA ILE A 45 2.17 2.57 -6.32
C ILE A 45 3.53 2.35 -5.69
N ALA A 46 4.42 3.32 -5.82
CA ALA A 46 5.77 3.25 -5.29
C ALA A 46 5.88 4.06 -3.99
N ALA A 47 6.47 3.46 -2.96
CA ALA A 47 6.64 4.11 -1.67
C ALA A 47 8.05 3.85 -1.11
N HIS A 48 8.92 4.84 -1.21
CA HIS A 48 10.27 4.78 -0.64
C HIS A 48 10.61 6.08 0.08
N PRO A 49 10.79 6.09 1.42
CA PRO A 49 11.00 7.34 2.19
C PRO A 49 12.21 8.16 1.77
N GLN A 50 13.21 7.53 1.17
CA GLN A 50 14.45 8.14 0.70
C GLN A 50 14.82 7.58 -0.68
N LEU A 51 13.91 7.78 -1.66
CA LEU A 51 14.06 7.19 -2.99
C LEU A 51 15.34 7.62 -3.69
N GLU A 52 15.79 8.86 -3.50
CA GLU A 52 17.03 9.40 -4.07
C GLU A 52 18.27 8.61 -3.64
N HIS A 53 18.24 7.97 -2.48
CA HIS A 53 19.33 7.10 -1.98
C HIS A 53 19.11 5.62 -2.33
N SER A 54 17.96 5.25 -2.88
CA SER A 54 17.66 3.87 -3.26
C SER A 54 18.13 3.55 -4.67
N ARG A 55 19.22 2.82 -4.79
CA ARG A 55 19.73 2.35 -6.09
C ARG A 55 18.72 1.45 -6.78
N ILE A 56 18.11 0.51 -6.06
CA ILE A 56 17.24 -0.54 -6.61
C ILE A 56 15.86 0.01 -6.91
N ASN A 57 15.13 0.55 -5.91
CA ASN A 57 13.76 1.00 -6.13
C ASN A 57 13.66 2.10 -7.20
N ARG A 58 14.64 3.02 -7.24
CA ARG A 58 14.72 4.01 -8.31
C ARG A 58 14.90 3.39 -9.69
N ARG A 59 15.71 2.31 -9.80
CA ARG A 59 15.91 1.59 -11.06
C ARG A 59 14.65 0.85 -11.49
N LEU A 60 13.95 0.21 -10.56
CA LEU A 60 12.68 -0.44 -10.81
C LEU A 60 11.62 0.57 -11.30
N MET A 61 11.46 1.70 -10.62
CA MET A 61 10.55 2.77 -11.07
C MET A 61 10.88 3.26 -12.48
N LYS A 62 12.17 3.43 -12.80
CA LYS A 62 12.61 3.79 -14.15
C LYS A 62 12.28 2.70 -15.17
N ALA A 63 12.45 1.43 -14.81
CA ALA A 63 12.10 0.31 -15.67
C ALA A 63 10.59 0.25 -15.92
N ALA A 64 9.76 0.49 -14.89
CA ALA A 64 8.31 0.58 -15.03
C ALA A 64 7.88 1.73 -15.96
N ALA A 65 8.41 2.93 -15.73
CA ALA A 65 8.12 4.11 -16.56
C ALA A 65 8.58 3.96 -18.02
N GLY A 66 9.58 3.13 -18.29
CA GLY A 66 10.09 2.82 -19.61
C GLY A 66 9.44 1.62 -20.28
N SER A 67 8.42 1.00 -19.68
CA SER A 67 7.72 -0.15 -20.23
C SER A 67 6.98 0.20 -21.53
N ALA A 68 6.90 -0.77 -22.45
CA ALA A 68 6.12 -0.63 -23.67
C ALA A 68 4.60 -0.66 -23.44
N THR A 69 4.16 -1.14 -22.30
CA THR A 69 2.77 -1.12 -21.84
C THR A 69 2.45 0.24 -21.20
N ALA A 70 1.21 0.68 -21.26
CA ALA A 70 0.75 1.89 -20.56
C ALA A 70 0.85 1.69 -19.04
N VAL A 71 1.97 2.09 -18.44
CA VAL A 71 2.25 2.02 -17.01
C VAL A 71 2.21 3.43 -16.43
N GLN A 72 1.38 3.62 -15.42
CA GLN A 72 1.40 4.83 -14.60
C GLN A 72 2.12 4.57 -13.28
N VAL A 73 3.13 5.37 -12.96
CA VAL A 73 3.89 5.27 -11.71
C VAL A 73 3.51 6.42 -10.77
N ARG A 74 3.15 6.07 -9.54
CA ARG A 74 2.80 6.99 -8.45
C ARG A 74 3.86 6.91 -7.36
N ASP A 75 4.74 7.88 -7.27
CA ASP A 75 5.67 8.02 -6.15
C ASP A 75 4.96 8.70 -4.99
N LEU A 76 4.52 7.94 -4.01
CA LEU A 76 3.71 8.47 -2.91
C LEU A 76 4.44 9.55 -2.10
N TYR A 77 5.74 9.37 -1.84
CA TYR A 77 6.51 10.35 -1.05
C TYR A 77 6.77 11.67 -1.81
N ALA A 78 6.80 11.62 -3.14
CA ALA A 78 6.89 12.82 -3.96
C ALA A 78 5.53 13.52 -4.12
N LEU A 79 4.44 12.75 -4.20
CA LEU A 79 3.09 13.26 -4.40
C LEU A 79 2.46 13.80 -3.11
N TYR A 80 2.74 13.15 -1.98
CA TYR A 80 2.12 13.44 -0.68
C TYR A 80 3.18 13.69 0.41
N PRO A 81 4.04 14.71 0.27
CA PRO A 81 5.10 15.00 1.24
C PRO A 81 4.55 15.44 2.60
N ASP A 82 3.31 15.91 2.65
CA ASP A 82 2.56 16.30 3.84
C ASP A 82 1.62 15.19 4.37
N TYR A 83 1.63 14.01 3.72
CA TYR A 83 0.79 12.86 4.05
C TYR A 83 -0.73 13.09 3.81
N LEU A 84 -1.11 14.15 3.13
CA LEU A 84 -2.51 14.41 2.75
C LEU A 84 -2.80 13.75 1.38
N ILE A 85 -3.38 12.56 1.42
CA ILE A 85 -3.63 11.75 0.23
C ILE A 85 -4.92 12.23 -0.46
N ASP A 86 -4.86 12.46 -1.77
CA ASP A 86 -6.03 12.68 -2.61
C ASP A 86 -6.70 11.33 -2.92
N ILE A 87 -7.61 10.93 -2.04
CA ILE A 87 -8.29 9.64 -2.09
C ILE A 87 -9.05 9.45 -3.38
N GLU A 88 -9.79 10.47 -3.84
CA GLU A 88 -10.59 10.38 -5.06
C GLU A 88 -9.72 10.18 -6.30
N ALA A 89 -8.62 10.91 -6.40
CA ALA A 89 -7.66 10.75 -7.51
C ALA A 89 -7.03 9.36 -7.50
N GLU A 90 -6.60 8.84 -6.34
CA GLU A 90 -6.01 7.51 -6.23
C GLU A 90 -7.04 6.40 -6.55
N GLN A 91 -8.27 6.53 -6.08
CA GLN A 91 -9.35 5.60 -6.38
C GLN A 91 -9.72 5.59 -7.87
N ALA A 92 -9.72 6.74 -8.54
CA ALA A 92 -9.97 6.82 -9.97
C ALA A 92 -8.90 6.07 -10.79
N LEU A 93 -7.63 6.19 -10.40
CA LEU A 93 -6.52 5.46 -11.03
C LEU A 93 -6.61 3.95 -10.77
N LEU A 94 -6.90 3.56 -9.54
CA LEU A 94 -7.10 2.16 -9.18
C LEU A 94 -8.27 1.54 -9.95
N HIS A 95 -9.36 2.29 -10.13
CA HIS A 95 -10.52 1.82 -10.90
C HIS A 95 -10.17 1.53 -12.35
N ALA A 96 -9.33 2.35 -12.98
CA ALA A 96 -8.92 2.19 -14.36
C ALA A 96 -7.92 1.04 -14.58
N ALA A 97 -7.02 0.78 -13.62
CA ALA A 97 -5.97 -0.22 -13.75
C ALA A 97 -6.51 -1.67 -13.68
N ARG A 98 -5.84 -2.59 -14.37
CA ARG A 98 -6.05 -4.04 -14.30
C ARG A 98 -5.03 -4.72 -13.39
N LEU A 99 -3.79 -4.25 -13.44
CA LEU A 99 -2.70 -4.66 -12.56
C LEU A 99 -2.32 -3.50 -11.64
N ILE A 100 -2.36 -3.76 -10.34
CA ILE A 100 -1.91 -2.85 -9.30
C ILE A 100 -0.60 -3.41 -8.75
N VAL A 101 0.46 -2.60 -8.79
CA VAL A 101 1.78 -2.99 -8.25
C VAL A 101 2.05 -2.19 -6.99
N TRP A 102 2.36 -2.87 -5.90
CA TRP A 102 2.88 -2.24 -4.69
C TRP A 102 4.40 -2.41 -4.68
N GLN A 103 5.12 -1.31 -4.97
CA GLN A 103 6.58 -1.29 -5.06
C GLN A 103 7.18 -0.54 -3.87
N HIS A 104 7.86 -1.25 -2.97
CA HIS A 104 8.45 -0.63 -1.78
C HIS A 104 9.56 -1.48 -1.12
N PRO A 105 10.43 -0.89 -0.30
CA PRO A 105 11.28 -1.68 0.60
C PRO A 105 10.44 -2.25 1.74
N ILE A 106 10.79 -3.43 2.21
CA ILE A 106 10.26 -3.94 3.47
C ILE A 106 10.92 -3.17 4.62
N GLN A 107 10.10 -2.48 5.40
CA GLN A 107 10.50 -1.77 6.61
C GLN A 107 9.72 -2.33 7.80
N TRP A 108 10.47 -2.73 8.85
CA TRP A 108 9.87 -3.37 10.02
C TRP A 108 8.92 -4.52 9.65
N TYR A 109 9.36 -5.38 8.72
CA TYR A 109 8.65 -6.57 8.23
C TYR A 109 7.34 -6.28 7.49
N SER A 110 7.10 -5.04 7.09
CA SER A 110 5.89 -4.59 6.41
C SER A 110 6.20 -3.47 5.41
N MET A 111 5.19 -2.72 5.00
CA MET A 111 5.31 -1.59 4.09
C MET A 111 5.74 -0.30 4.82
N PRO A 112 6.30 0.69 4.11
CA PRO A 112 6.59 2.02 4.65
C PRO A 112 5.33 2.74 5.16
N ALA A 113 5.51 3.68 6.09
CA ALA A 113 4.41 4.36 6.78
C ALA A 113 3.39 5.03 5.84
N LEU A 114 3.88 5.77 4.82
CA LEU A 114 2.97 6.42 3.87
C LEU A 114 2.22 5.42 2.99
N MET A 115 2.85 4.28 2.65
CA MET A 115 2.14 3.20 1.94
C MET A 115 1.02 2.60 2.80
N LYS A 116 1.28 2.41 4.11
CA LYS A 116 0.24 1.91 5.02
C LYS A 116 -0.91 2.90 5.16
N LEU A 117 -0.60 4.19 5.31
CA LEU A 117 -1.61 5.25 5.34
C LEU A 117 -2.42 5.27 4.05
N TRP A 118 -1.75 5.17 2.89
CA TRP A 118 -2.41 5.10 1.59
C TRP A 118 -3.37 3.90 1.51
N VAL A 119 -2.97 2.71 1.98
CA VAL A 119 -3.85 1.52 2.03
C VAL A 119 -5.07 1.79 2.93
N ASP A 120 -4.86 2.38 4.10
CA ASP A 120 -5.93 2.63 5.08
C ASP A 120 -6.97 3.64 4.58
N GLU A 121 -6.53 4.69 3.89
CA GLU A 121 -7.40 5.77 3.44
C GLU A 121 -8.06 5.46 2.08
N VAL A 122 -7.29 4.91 1.13
CA VAL A 122 -7.77 4.72 -0.24
C VAL A 122 -8.64 3.48 -0.38
N LEU A 123 -8.29 2.37 0.32
CA LEU A 123 -9.06 1.13 0.26
C LEU A 123 -10.25 1.16 1.23
N ALA A 124 -11.13 2.15 1.04
CA ALA A 124 -12.24 2.45 1.92
C ALA A 124 -13.32 1.35 1.92
N PHE A 125 -13.99 1.18 3.08
CA PHE A 125 -15.18 0.36 3.23
C PHE A 125 -16.31 0.87 2.32
N GLY A 126 -17.04 -0.05 1.67
CA GLY A 126 -18.10 0.30 0.71
C GLY A 126 -17.58 0.68 -0.68
N TRP A 127 -16.25 0.84 -0.86
CA TRP A 127 -15.62 1.07 -2.15
C TRP A 127 -14.71 -0.11 -2.56
N ALA A 128 -13.69 -0.43 -1.76
CA ALA A 128 -12.75 -1.51 -2.02
C ALA A 128 -13.25 -2.87 -1.52
N TYR A 129 -13.95 -2.89 -0.39
CA TYR A 129 -14.43 -4.09 0.27
C TYR A 129 -15.73 -3.83 1.03
N GLY A 130 -16.36 -4.89 1.58
CA GLY A 130 -17.63 -4.79 2.27
C GLY A 130 -18.83 -4.67 1.33
N PRO A 131 -20.04 -4.39 1.87
CA PRO A 131 -21.24 -4.21 1.08
C PRO A 131 -21.11 -3.09 0.05
N GLY A 132 -21.31 -3.41 -1.24
CA GLY A 132 -21.10 -2.46 -2.35
C GLY A 132 -19.64 -2.24 -2.76
N GLY A 133 -18.66 -2.62 -1.94
CA GLY A 133 -17.24 -2.46 -2.21
C GLY A 133 -16.70 -3.45 -3.23
N THR A 134 -16.78 -3.11 -4.51
CA THR A 134 -16.42 -4.01 -5.62
C THR A 134 -15.43 -3.39 -6.60
N ALA A 135 -14.93 -2.19 -6.33
CA ALA A 135 -14.13 -1.41 -7.26
C ALA A 135 -12.82 -2.12 -7.70
N LEU A 136 -12.28 -2.99 -6.85
CA LEU A 136 -11.03 -3.71 -7.09
C LEU A 136 -11.25 -5.18 -7.49
N ARG A 137 -12.50 -5.65 -7.52
CA ARG A 137 -12.79 -7.04 -7.84
C ARG A 137 -12.31 -7.43 -9.24
N GLY A 138 -11.64 -8.59 -9.31
CA GLY A 138 -11.15 -9.14 -10.56
C GLY A 138 -9.89 -8.46 -11.09
N LYS A 139 -9.26 -7.58 -10.30
CA LYS A 139 -7.95 -7.01 -10.60
C LYS A 139 -6.82 -7.86 -10.01
N ASP A 140 -5.61 -7.61 -10.45
CA ASP A 140 -4.40 -8.27 -9.96
C ASP A 140 -3.62 -7.33 -9.04
N LEU A 141 -3.14 -7.84 -7.90
CA LEU A 141 -2.22 -7.16 -7.00
C LEU A 141 -0.85 -7.87 -7.04
N TRP A 142 0.19 -7.12 -7.36
CA TRP A 142 1.56 -7.62 -7.40
C TRP A 142 2.46 -6.88 -6.42
N LEU A 143 3.05 -7.61 -5.47
CA LEU A 143 4.05 -7.06 -4.57
C LEU A 143 5.44 -7.13 -5.20
N VAL A 144 6.10 -5.98 -5.33
CA VAL A 144 7.48 -5.84 -5.77
C VAL A 144 8.28 -5.20 -4.65
N ALA A 145 9.06 -6.00 -3.93
CA ALA A 145 9.69 -5.51 -2.72
C ALA A 145 11.18 -5.81 -2.63
N THR A 146 11.88 -4.98 -1.85
CA THR A 146 13.29 -5.17 -1.51
C THR A 146 13.46 -5.33 -0.01
N THR A 147 14.43 -6.14 0.41
CA THR A 147 14.77 -6.28 1.84
C THR A 147 16.21 -5.86 2.11
N GLY A 148 16.47 -5.35 3.31
CA GLY A 148 17.84 -5.09 3.76
C GLY A 148 18.61 -6.36 4.10
N GLY A 149 17.91 -7.34 4.71
CA GLY A 149 18.48 -8.65 5.03
C GLY A 149 18.63 -9.54 3.80
N PRO A 150 19.69 -10.35 3.71
CA PRO A 150 19.83 -11.36 2.67
C PRO A 150 18.80 -12.49 2.84
N GLU A 151 18.55 -13.28 1.81
CA GLU A 151 17.52 -14.32 1.79
C GLU A 151 17.70 -15.33 2.93
N ASP A 152 18.93 -15.78 3.17
CA ASP A 152 19.28 -16.73 4.24
C ASP A 152 19.02 -16.21 5.66
N SER A 153 18.85 -14.88 5.83
CA SER A 153 18.44 -14.31 7.11
C SER A 153 16.97 -14.56 7.46
N TYR A 154 16.16 -14.91 6.48
CA TYR A 154 14.74 -15.23 6.66
C TYR A 154 14.55 -16.75 6.85
N HIS A 155 15.09 -17.25 7.94
CA HIS A 155 15.02 -18.66 8.34
C HIS A 155 14.80 -18.77 9.85
N PRO A 156 14.10 -19.81 10.37
CA PRO A 156 13.88 -20.01 11.80
C PRO A 156 15.14 -19.96 12.67
N ASP A 157 16.26 -20.44 12.13
CA ASP A 157 17.55 -20.48 12.82
C ASP A 157 18.41 -19.23 12.62
N SER A 158 17.88 -18.20 11.92
CA SER A 158 18.56 -16.94 11.67
C SER A 158 17.93 -15.79 12.47
N TYR A 159 18.51 -14.56 12.36
CA TYR A 159 18.07 -13.43 13.19
C TYR A 159 16.65 -12.93 12.88
N ASN A 160 16.10 -13.14 11.66
CA ASN A 160 14.71 -12.83 11.35
C ASN A 160 13.73 -13.91 11.82
N ARG A 161 14.18 -15.11 12.19
CA ARG A 161 13.43 -16.21 12.82
C ARG A 161 12.27 -16.80 12.02
N TYR A 162 11.87 -16.22 10.91
CA TYR A 162 10.75 -16.65 10.08
C TYR A 162 11.20 -16.70 8.62
N PHE A 163 10.64 -17.62 7.85
CA PHE A 163 10.70 -17.53 6.39
C PHE A 163 10.01 -16.25 5.92
N PHE A 164 10.45 -15.72 4.80
CA PHE A 164 9.90 -14.45 4.29
C PHE A 164 8.39 -14.53 4.05
N ASP A 165 7.89 -15.69 3.64
CA ASP A 165 6.46 -15.94 3.39
C ASP A 165 5.57 -15.66 4.63
N ALA A 166 6.12 -15.73 5.84
CA ALA A 166 5.40 -15.37 7.06
C ALA A 166 5.03 -13.87 7.14
N PHE A 167 5.63 -13.03 6.32
CA PHE A 167 5.34 -11.59 6.25
C PHE A 167 4.39 -11.23 5.08
N LEU A 168 4.01 -12.19 4.24
CA LEU A 168 3.10 -11.97 3.10
C LEU A 168 1.60 -11.96 3.48
N PRO A 169 1.12 -12.66 4.53
CA PRO A 169 -0.31 -12.74 4.84
C PRO A 169 -1.07 -11.41 4.88
N PRO A 170 -0.51 -10.29 5.38
CA PRO A 170 -1.22 -9.00 5.33
C PRO A 170 -1.49 -8.50 3.91
N TYR A 171 -0.59 -8.75 2.96
CA TYR A 171 -0.75 -8.38 1.55
C TYR A 171 -1.76 -9.29 0.85
N GLU A 172 -1.62 -10.61 1.04
CA GLU A 172 -2.52 -11.62 0.50
C GLU A 172 -3.94 -11.41 1.01
N GLN A 173 -4.11 -11.18 2.32
CA GLN A 173 -5.41 -10.96 2.92
C GLN A 173 -6.06 -9.66 2.45
N THR A 174 -5.28 -8.59 2.24
CA THR A 174 -5.79 -7.34 1.66
C THR A 174 -6.29 -7.56 0.25
N ALA A 175 -5.52 -8.25 -0.59
CA ALA A 175 -5.95 -8.62 -1.93
C ALA A 175 -7.25 -9.45 -1.90
N ALA A 176 -7.28 -10.50 -1.08
CA ALA A 176 -8.44 -11.38 -0.93
C ALA A 176 -9.68 -10.63 -0.47
N LEU A 177 -9.55 -9.73 0.52
CA LEU A 177 -10.66 -8.92 1.05
C LEU A 177 -11.25 -8.00 -0.01
N CYS A 178 -10.41 -7.42 -0.87
CA CYS A 178 -10.82 -6.53 -1.96
C CYS A 178 -11.24 -7.28 -3.24
N GLY A 179 -11.25 -8.63 -3.24
CA GLY A 179 -11.63 -9.44 -4.39
C GLY A 179 -10.59 -9.43 -5.52
N MET A 180 -9.35 -9.07 -5.21
CA MET A 180 -8.20 -9.14 -6.12
C MET A 180 -7.55 -10.51 -6.08
N ARG A 181 -6.77 -10.82 -7.12
CA ARG A 181 -5.84 -11.95 -7.15
C ARG A 181 -4.46 -11.47 -6.73
N PHE A 182 -3.89 -12.08 -5.70
CA PHE A 182 -2.52 -11.81 -5.28
C PHE A 182 -1.55 -12.61 -6.15
N LEU A 183 -0.62 -11.91 -6.79
CA LEU A 183 0.37 -12.53 -7.68
C LEU A 183 1.63 -12.93 -6.91
N PRO A 184 2.38 -13.94 -7.36
CA PRO A 184 3.65 -14.33 -6.76
C PRO A 184 4.58 -13.11 -6.67
N PRO A 185 5.05 -12.72 -5.47
CA PRO A 185 5.79 -11.49 -5.28
C PRO A 185 7.15 -11.53 -5.97
N LEU A 186 7.62 -10.37 -6.45
CA LEU A 186 8.97 -10.18 -6.96
C LEU A 186 9.83 -9.55 -5.85
N LEU A 187 10.75 -10.33 -5.30
CA LEU A 187 11.55 -9.96 -4.15
C LEU A 187 13.03 -9.86 -4.52
N LEU A 188 13.71 -8.82 -4.05
CA LEU A 188 15.17 -8.73 -4.07
C LEU A 188 15.68 -8.58 -2.64
N HIS A 189 16.29 -9.64 -2.14
CA HIS A 189 16.87 -9.69 -0.80
C HIS A 189 18.26 -9.07 -0.76
N GLY A 190 18.69 -8.58 0.41
CA GLY A 190 20.03 -8.06 0.60
C GLY A 190 20.34 -6.79 -0.20
N ALA A 191 19.39 -5.89 -0.37
CA ALA A 191 19.46 -4.72 -1.24
C ALA A 191 20.74 -3.88 -1.10
N HIS A 192 21.35 -3.83 0.10
CA HIS A 192 22.59 -3.10 0.36
C HIS A 192 23.84 -3.79 -0.21
N ARG A 193 23.75 -5.09 -0.50
CA ARG A 193 24.87 -5.93 -0.98
C ARG A 193 24.68 -6.41 -2.41
N ALA A 194 23.48 -6.26 -2.97
CA ALA A 194 23.15 -6.71 -4.33
C ALA A 194 24.11 -6.10 -5.36
N GLU A 195 24.68 -6.95 -6.19
CA GLU A 195 25.59 -6.53 -7.25
C GLU A 195 24.85 -5.86 -8.40
N GLU A 196 25.57 -5.06 -9.21
CA GLU A 196 24.95 -4.33 -10.32
C GLU A 196 24.31 -5.26 -11.37
N ALA A 197 24.93 -6.41 -11.62
CA ALA A 197 24.39 -7.41 -12.55
C ALA A 197 23.07 -8.01 -12.03
N GLU A 198 22.99 -8.30 -10.73
CA GLU A 198 21.80 -8.81 -10.08
C GLU A 198 20.65 -7.78 -10.13
N VAL A 199 20.95 -6.53 -9.78
CA VAL A 199 19.95 -5.43 -9.87
C VAL A 199 19.48 -5.22 -11.30
N ALA A 200 20.38 -5.34 -12.29
CA ALA A 200 20.03 -5.23 -13.70
C ALA A 200 19.10 -6.36 -14.15
N ALA A 201 19.43 -7.61 -13.79
CA ALA A 201 18.62 -8.78 -14.11
C ALA A 201 17.23 -8.67 -13.45
N HIS A 202 17.17 -8.28 -12.19
CA HIS A 202 15.91 -8.09 -11.46
C HIS A 202 15.02 -7.00 -12.09
N ALA A 203 15.61 -5.87 -12.48
CA ALA A 203 14.89 -4.81 -13.17
C ALA A 203 14.39 -5.25 -14.55
N GLN A 204 15.13 -6.11 -15.26
CA GLN A 204 14.69 -6.68 -16.54
C GLN A 204 13.50 -7.62 -16.33
N VAL A 205 13.56 -8.54 -15.34
CA VAL A 205 12.43 -9.41 -14.98
C VAL A 205 11.19 -8.57 -14.66
N TYR A 206 11.36 -7.50 -13.89
CA TYR A 206 10.27 -6.58 -13.57
C TYR A 206 9.63 -5.97 -14.83
N ALA A 207 10.44 -5.43 -15.73
CA ALA A 207 9.98 -4.83 -16.99
C ALA A 207 9.25 -5.84 -17.87
N ASP A 208 9.82 -7.05 -18.02
CA ASP A 208 9.25 -8.12 -18.83
C ASP A 208 7.88 -8.59 -18.28
N ARG A 209 7.76 -8.70 -16.95
CA ARG A 209 6.50 -9.03 -16.30
C ARG A 209 5.44 -7.95 -16.51
N LEU A 210 5.79 -6.67 -16.36
CA LEU A 210 4.87 -5.56 -16.65
C LEU A 210 4.39 -5.59 -18.10
N ALA A 211 5.30 -5.85 -19.05
CA ALA A 211 4.98 -5.88 -20.46
C ALA A 211 4.14 -7.10 -20.89
N SER A 212 4.27 -8.23 -20.19
CA SER A 212 3.59 -9.49 -20.53
C SER A 212 2.27 -9.71 -19.77
N HIS A 213 1.93 -8.89 -18.78
CA HIS A 213 0.64 -9.03 -18.08
C HIS A 213 -0.54 -8.83 -19.07
N PRO A 214 -1.59 -9.67 -19.05
CA PRO A 214 -1.87 -10.76 -18.09
C PRO A 214 -1.41 -12.17 -18.55
N HIS A 215 -0.44 -12.30 -19.43
CA HIS A 215 -0.05 -13.58 -20.02
C HIS A 215 1.02 -14.33 -19.21
N TRP A 216 0.97 -14.27 -17.88
CA TRP A 216 1.86 -15.04 -17.02
C TRP A 216 1.32 -16.47 -16.86
N PRO A 217 2.16 -17.51 -17.01
CA PRO A 217 1.69 -18.91 -16.98
C PRO A 217 1.00 -19.30 -15.68
N GLU A 218 1.43 -18.71 -14.56
CA GLU A 218 0.90 -18.99 -13.23
C GLU A 218 -0.49 -18.39 -12.96
N LEU A 219 -0.98 -17.46 -13.77
CA LEU A 219 -2.25 -16.77 -13.51
C LEU A 219 -3.47 -17.68 -13.62
N ASP A 220 -3.40 -18.73 -14.42
CA ASP A 220 -4.51 -19.66 -14.60
C ASP A 220 -4.76 -20.53 -13.34
N GLU A 221 -3.74 -20.66 -12.48
CA GLU A 221 -3.80 -21.44 -11.25
C GLU A 221 -4.20 -20.60 -10.02
N LEU A 222 -4.19 -19.27 -10.12
CA LEU A 222 -4.44 -18.36 -9.02
C LEU A 222 -5.91 -17.95 -8.94
N LEU A 223 -6.45 -17.87 -7.73
CA LEU A 223 -7.84 -17.50 -7.48
C LEU A 223 -7.98 -16.03 -7.08
N TYR A 224 -9.08 -15.41 -7.50
CA TYR A 224 -9.48 -14.09 -6.98
C TYR A 224 -10.07 -14.21 -5.57
N GLY A 225 -9.85 -13.19 -4.77
CA GLY A 225 -10.43 -13.07 -3.43
C GLY A 225 -11.97 -12.93 -3.46
N LEU A 226 -12.59 -13.27 -2.33
CA LEU A 226 -14.05 -13.30 -2.18
C LEU A 226 -14.51 -12.15 -1.28
N SER A 227 -14.41 -10.90 -1.75
CA SER A 227 -14.83 -9.70 -1.00
C SER A 227 -16.29 -9.71 -0.53
N GLN A 228 -17.14 -10.52 -1.17
CA GLN A 228 -18.58 -10.61 -0.86
C GLN A 228 -18.90 -11.25 0.50
N ARG A 229 -17.93 -11.84 1.19
CA ARG A 229 -18.13 -12.53 2.47
C ARG A 229 -17.91 -11.62 3.68
N VAL A 230 -17.61 -10.36 3.47
CA VAL A 230 -17.49 -9.40 4.58
C VAL A 230 -18.88 -9.08 5.09
N PRO A 231 -19.22 -9.34 6.36
CA PRO A 231 -20.49 -8.98 6.95
C PRO A 231 -20.75 -7.47 6.88
N GLU A 232 -22.02 -7.08 6.83
CA GLU A 232 -22.42 -5.66 6.82
C GLU A 232 -22.02 -4.93 8.10
N ASP A 233 -21.92 -5.66 9.21
CA ASP A 233 -21.53 -5.19 10.54
C ASP A 233 -20.01 -5.36 10.83
N ALA A 234 -19.20 -5.71 9.82
CA ALA A 234 -17.77 -5.89 10.01
C ALA A 234 -17.02 -4.61 10.45
N ARG A 235 -17.63 -3.45 10.25
CA ARG A 235 -17.17 -2.17 10.77
C ARG A 235 -18.34 -1.48 11.46
N PRO A 236 -18.21 -1.12 12.77
CA PRO A 236 -19.22 -0.32 13.46
C PRO A 236 -19.48 0.98 12.69
N ASP A 237 -20.74 1.29 12.44
CA ASP A 237 -21.11 2.59 11.89
C ASP A 237 -20.85 3.66 12.96
N GLU A 238 -20.25 4.80 12.60
CA GLU A 238 -20.00 5.91 13.53
C GLU A 238 -21.28 6.36 14.27
N ARG A 239 -22.45 6.08 13.67
CA ARG A 239 -23.78 6.32 14.25
C ARG A 239 -24.13 5.42 15.44
N ASP A 240 -23.48 4.26 15.60
CA ASP A 240 -23.74 3.35 16.71
C ASP A 240 -23.00 3.75 18.00
N THR A 241 -21.90 4.51 17.89
CA THR A 241 -21.16 5.04 19.05
C THR A 241 -21.91 6.15 19.78
N GLU A 242 -22.86 6.84 19.14
CA GLU A 242 -23.68 7.89 19.80
C GLU A 242 -24.84 7.31 20.63
N ARG A 243 -25.20 6.03 20.46
CA ARG A 243 -26.30 5.38 21.17
C ARG A 243 -25.91 4.78 22.51
N GLU A 244 -24.63 4.50 22.73
CA GLU A 244 -24.15 3.93 24.01
C GLU A 244 -23.81 4.99 25.07
N VAL A 245 -23.92 6.29 24.77
CA VAL A 245 -23.59 7.40 25.68
C VAL A 245 -24.85 8.17 26.15
N SER A 246 -26.07 7.62 25.91
CA SER A 246 -27.32 8.27 26.33
C SER A 246 -27.94 7.58 27.56
#